data_5297869d8ec3fb777e94c1eafd4fe311
#
_entry.id   5297869d8ec3fb777e94c1eafd4fe311
#
_cell.length_a   1.000
_cell.length_b   1.000
_cell.length_c   1.000
_cell.angle_alpha   90.00
_cell.angle_beta   90.00
_cell.angle_gamma   90.00
#
_symmetry.space_group_name_H-M   'P 1'
#
loop_
_entity.id
_entity.type
_entity.pdbx_description
1 polymer ?
#
loop_
_entity_poly.entity_id
_entity_poly.type
_entity_poly.pdbx_seq_one_letter_code
_entity_poly.pdbx_strand_id
1 'polypeptide(L)'
;VADRRFAEIAFRRLPLACLAAAAVAGCAVGPEATAKAAAVPWLIALAAVGLPHGAADLAVSRRLCGRESLAAVWAAYITVIVAVVAAYALAPVTVIVLFVLLSVWHFGRAHAAAEPLARPRSRLAKIGAAVARGGIALGVPLAARPRAAREVAADLLGLTGHAADAAALSAAAVSSFGLAILAAALVGLACEVASTGHLADGQRRAGRLLVELAVIALLGLVTHPLFAVGCTFLFWHAWRQMDPLAAILTGKRPDSWRSLGRSVVQIHVAALPLLVPAWLAVG
;
A
#
# COMPACT_ATOMS: atom_id res chain seq x y z
N VAL A 1 -3.12 16.43 24.38
CA VAL A 1 -3.09 17.43 23.28
C VAL A 1 -1.80 17.29 22.48
N ALA A 2 -0.62 17.16 23.14
CA ALA A 2 0.68 17.03 22.48
C ALA A 2 0.76 15.78 21.59
N ASP A 3 0.27 14.64 22.05
CA ASP A 3 0.27 13.35 21.33
C ASP A 3 -0.48 13.42 19.99
N ARG A 4 -1.63 14.10 19.96
CA ARG A 4 -2.41 14.25 18.72
C ARG A 4 -1.70 15.13 17.69
N ARG A 5 -1.00 16.16 18.13
CA ARG A 5 -0.25 17.06 17.25
C ARG A 5 0.96 16.36 16.63
N PHE A 6 1.69 15.55 17.42
CA PHE A 6 2.79 14.77 16.92
C PHE A 6 2.32 13.75 15.87
N ALA A 7 1.26 12.96 16.16
CA ALA A 7 0.72 11.98 15.23
C ALA A 7 0.26 12.61 13.91
N GLU A 8 -0.39 13.80 13.97
CA GLU A 8 -0.79 14.55 12.77
C GLU A 8 0.43 14.93 11.91
N ILE A 9 1.52 15.40 12.53
CA ILE A 9 2.74 15.78 11.81
C ILE A 9 3.44 14.54 11.25
N ALA A 10 3.73 13.56 12.09
CA ALA A 10 4.58 12.43 11.77
C ALA A 10 3.92 11.45 10.77
N PHE A 11 2.62 11.19 10.91
CA PHE A 11 1.95 10.14 10.14
C PHE A 11 0.97 10.66 9.08
N ARG A 12 0.74 11.98 9.00
CA ARG A 12 -0.13 12.56 7.98
C ARG A 12 0.57 13.61 7.14
N ARG A 13 1.08 14.69 7.77
CA ARG A 13 1.65 15.82 7.01
C ARG A 13 2.98 15.48 6.37
N LEU A 14 3.89 14.84 7.10
CA LEU A 14 5.19 14.45 6.57
C LEU A 14 5.07 13.48 5.39
N PRO A 15 4.33 12.35 5.49
CA PRO A 15 4.14 11.46 4.34
C PRO A 15 3.52 12.16 3.12
N LEU A 16 2.53 13.02 3.33
CA LEU A 16 1.91 13.77 2.24
C LEU A 16 2.90 14.76 1.61
N ALA A 17 3.71 15.45 2.42
CA ALA A 17 4.75 16.33 1.92
C ALA A 17 5.81 15.57 1.11
N CYS A 18 6.21 14.37 1.54
CA CYS A 18 7.14 13.51 0.80
C CYS A 18 6.53 13.07 -0.54
N LEU A 19 5.24 12.68 -0.56
CA LEU A 19 4.55 12.32 -1.81
C LEU A 19 4.44 13.53 -2.75
N ALA A 20 4.09 14.70 -2.22
CA ALA A 20 4.02 15.93 -3.00
C ALA A 20 5.39 16.32 -3.58
N ALA A 21 6.46 16.22 -2.78
CA ALA A 21 7.81 16.46 -3.24
C ALA A 21 8.22 15.48 -4.34
N ALA A 22 7.89 14.19 -4.19
CA ALA A 22 8.14 13.17 -5.21
C ALA A 22 7.35 13.46 -6.50
N ALA A 23 6.10 13.91 -6.40
CA ALA A 23 5.28 14.29 -7.56
C ALA A 23 5.86 15.54 -8.26
N VAL A 24 6.25 16.57 -7.51
CA VAL A 24 6.90 17.78 -8.06
C VAL A 24 8.23 17.43 -8.74
N ALA A 25 9.06 16.61 -8.10
CA ALA A 25 10.29 16.11 -8.72
C ALA A 25 9.98 15.32 -10.00
N GLY A 26 8.95 14.47 -9.97
CA GLY A 26 8.48 13.71 -11.12
C GLY A 26 8.04 14.61 -12.29
N CYS A 27 7.36 15.73 -12.01
CA CYS A 27 7.02 16.73 -13.03
C CYS A 27 8.27 17.34 -13.69
N ALA A 28 9.33 17.54 -12.91
CA ALA A 28 10.56 18.15 -13.40
C ALA A 28 11.44 17.18 -14.22
N VAL A 29 11.56 15.91 -13.77
CA VAL A 29 12.49 14.94 -14.37
C VAL A 29 11.82 13.93 -15.32
N GLY A 30 10.52 13.75 -15.21
CA GLY A 30 9.71 12.86 -16.05
C GLY A 30 9.80 11.36 -15.71
N PRO A 31 9.01 10.55 -16.44
CA PRO A 31 8.87 9.11 -16.16
C PRO A 31 10.15 8.30 -16.44
N GLU A 32 10.96 8.68 -17.42
CA GLU A 32 12.19 7.97 -17.78
C GLU A 32 13.26 8.08 -16.68
N ALA A 33 13.44 9.26 -16.11
CA ALA A 33 14.37 9.46 -15.00
C ALA A 33 13.88 8.74 -13.72
N THR A 34 12.57 8.79 -13.44
CA THR A 34 11.98 8.08 -12.31
C THR A 34 11.96 6.56 -12.49
N ALA A 35 12.01 6.04 -13.73
CA ALA A 35 12.20 4.61 -13.99
C ALA A 35 13.55 4.11 -13.46
N LYS A 36 14.63 4.89 -13.65
CA LYS A 36 15.98 4.57 -13.14
C LYS A 36 16.03 4.52 -11.60
N ALA A 37 15.18 5.29 -10.94
CA ALA A 37 15.08 5.34 -9.48
C ALA A 37 13.93 4.46 -8.93
N ALA A 38 13.25 3.69 -9.77
CA ALA A 38 12.02 3.00 -9.40
C ALA A 38 12.18 2.00 -8.25
N ALA A 39 13.34 1.36 -8.13
CA ALA A 39 13.62 0.43 -7.04
C ALA A 39 13.85 1.13 -5.68
N VAL A 40 14.28 2.40 -5.66
CA VAL A 40 14.68 3.08 -4.41
C VAL A 40 13.56 3.15 -3.37
N PRO A 41 12.34 3.64 -3.67
CA PRO A 41 11.27 3.69 -2.67
C PRO A 41 10.87 2.28 -2.20
N TRP A 42 10.97 1.25 -3.04
CA TRP A 42 10.71 -0.14 -2.66
C TRP A 42 11.76 -0.67 -1.70
N LEU A 43 13.04 -0.46 -1.98
CA LEU A 43 14.14 -0.89 -1.10
C LEU A 43 14.03 -0.24 0.28
N ILE A 44 13.77 1.08 0.31
CA ILE A 44 13.55 1.80 1.57
C ILE A 44 12.30 1.26 2.29
N ALA A 45 11.20 1.10 1.55
CA ALA A 45 9.96 0.60 2.13
C ALA A 45 10.13 -0.80 2.71
N LEU A 46 10.72 -1.72 1.95
CA LEU A 46 10.93 -3.10 2.39
C LEU A 46 11.87 -3.17 3.59
N ALA A 47 13.01 -2.49 3.53
CA ALA A 47 14.00 -2.56 4.61
C ALA A 47 13.55 -1.85 5.89
N ALA A 48 12.97 -0.63 5.77
CA ALA A 48 12.73 0.23 6.92
C ALA A 48 11.35 0.06 7.56
N VAL A 49 10.32 -0.30 6.80
CA VAL A 49 8.92 -0.27 7.29
C VAL A 49 8.09 -1.47 6.82
N GLY A 50 8.21 -1.88 5.56
CA GLY A 50 7.31 -2.84 4.93
C GLY A 50 7.49 -4.26 5.44
N LEU A 51 8.70 -4.83 5.33
CA LEU A 51 8.97 -6.17 5.84
C LEU A 51 8.77 -6.28 7.36
N PRO A 52 9.32 -5.37 8.19
CA PRO A 52 9.08 -5.42 9.62
C PRO A 52 7.60 -5.27 9.98
N HIS A 53 6.85 -4.43 9.24
CA HIS A 53 5.41 -4.27 9.46
C HIS A 53 4.64 -5.58 9.21
N GLY A 54 4.86 -6.25 8.09
CA GLY A 54 4.20 -7.52 7.78
C GLY A 54 4.66 -8.67 8.68
N ALA A 55 5.97 -8.76 8.96
CA ALA A 55 6.52 -9.82 9.80
C ALA A 55 6.19 -9.67 11.30
N ALA A 56 5.72 -8.50 11.74
CA ALA A 56 5.21 -8.31 13.11
C ALA A 56 3.85 -8.97 13.36
N ASP A 57 3.21 -9.55 12.34
CA ASP A 57 1.88 -10.21 12.45
C ASP A 57 1.82 -11.25 13.56
N LEU A 58 2.88 -12.02 13.79
CA LEU A 58 2.95 -12.96 14.89
C LEU A 58 2.80 -12.26 16.25
N ALA A 59 3.51 -11.15 16.46
CA ALA A 59 3.44 -10.40 17.72
C ALA A 59 2.08 -9.70 17.88
N VAL A 60 1.51 -9.20 16.79
CA VAL A 60 0.16 -8.61 16.74
C VAL A 60 -0.90 -9.66 17.05
N SER A 61 -0.82 -10.83 16.44
CA SER A 61 -1.74 -11.94 16.66
C SER A 61 -1.73 -12.39 18.13
N ARG A 62 -0.55 -12.57 18.71
CA ARG A 62 -0.40 -12.90 20.13
C ARG A 62 -1.00 -11.85 21.06
N ARG A 63 -0.91 -10.56 20.70
CA ARG A 63 -1.47 -9.46 21.51
C ARG A 63 -2.99 -9.41 21.42
N LEU A 64 -3.57 -9.68 20.24
CA LEU A 64 -5.00 -9.51 19.97
C LEU A 64 -5.81 -10.79 20.25
N CYS A 65 -5.25 -11.96 19.90
CA CYS A 65 -5.99 -13.25 19.93
C CYS A 65 -5.49 -14.20 21.03
N GLY A 66 -4.43 -13.82 21.78
CA GLY A 66 -3.86 -14.66 22.82
C GLY A 66 -2.72 -15.56 22.31
N ARG A 67 -2.57 -16.77 22.89
CA ARG A 67 -1.45 -17.67 22.59
C ARG A 67 -1.65 -18.44 21.28
N GLU A 68 -1.34 -17.86 20.15
CA GLU A 68 -1.13 -18.66 18.94
C GLU A 68 0.26 -19.29 18.97
N SER A 69 0.35 -20.55 18.55
CA SER A 69 1.64 -21.22 18.47
C SER A 69 2.43 -20.67 17.27
N LEU A 70 3.72 -20.45 17.46
CA LEU A 70 4.62 -20.04 16.37
C LEU A 70 4.53 -21.03 15.18
N ALA A 71 4.40 -22.33 15.46
CA ALA A 71 4.26 -23.37 14.45
C ALA A 71 2.99 -23.17 13.61
N ALA A 72 1.85 -22.83 14.21
CA ALA A 72 0.61 -22.58 13.46
C ALA A 72 0.73 -21.37 12.54
N VAL A 73 1.35 -20.30 12.99
CA VAL A 73 1.61 -19.11 12.17
C VAL A 73 2.54 -19.47 11.01
N TRP A 74 3.65 -20.18 11.26
CA TRP A 74 4.54 -20.63 10.21
C TRP A 74 3.87 -21.56 9.20
N ALA A 75 3.08 -22.52 9.68
CA ALA A 75 2.31 -23.41 8.80
C ALA A 75 1.36 -22.62 7.88
N ALA A 76 0.65 -21.62 8.42
CA ALA A 76 -0.21 -20.76 7.63
C ALA A 76 0.57 -19.97 6.56
N TYR A 77 1.71 -19.35 6.93
CA TYR A 77 2.56 -18.62 5.97
C TYR A 77 3.09 -19.54 4.86
N ILE A 78 3.65 -20.69 5.22
CA ILE A 78 4.17 -21.67 4.25
C ILE A 78 3.03 -22.14 3.32
N THR A 79 1.86 -22.46 3.86
CA THR A 79 0.71 -22.89 3.06
C THR A 79 0.31 -21.80 2.05
N VAL A 80 0.23 -20.53 2.48
CA VAL A 80 -0.09 -19.42 1.57
C VAL A 80 1.00 -19.24 0.51
N ILE A 81 2.27 -19.29 0.90
CA ILE A 81 3.40 -19.16 -0.05
C ILE A 81 3.32 -20.27 -1.10
N VAL A 82 3.18 -21.53 -0.67
CA VAL A 82 3.09 -22.69 -1.58
C VAL A 82 1.87 -22.55 -2.50
N ALA A 83 0.72 -22.16 -1.97
CA ALA A 83 -0.49 -21.95 -2.76
C ALA A 83 -0.32 -20.84 -3.82
N VAL A 84 0.30 -19.72 -3.44
CA VAL A 84 0.57 -18.61 -4.37
C VAL A 84 1.58 -19.02 -5.44
N VAL A 85 2.66 -19.71 -5.08
CA VAL A 85 3.67 -20.20 -6.03
C VAL A 85 3.04 -21.20 -7.01
N ALA A 86 2.25 -22.16 -6.52
CA ALA A 86 1.55 -23.12 -7.37
C ALA A 86 0.53 -22.42 -8.30
N ALA A 87 -0.26 -21.50 -7.78
CA ALA A 87 -1.20 -20.71 -8.58
C ALA A 87 -0.48 -19.88 -9.65
N TYR A 88 0.66 -19.28 -9.30
CA TYR A 88 1.48 -18.50 -10.24
C TYR A 88 2.07 -19.38 -11.35
N ALA A 89 2.54 -20.57 -11.02
CA ALA A 89 3.05 -21.52 -12.03
C ALA A 89 1.97 -21.97 -13.02
N LEU A 90 0.69 -22.01 -12.59
CA LEU A 90 -0.42 -22.46 -13.44
C LEU A 90 -1.11 -21.30 -14.20
N ALA A 91 -1.18 -20.10 -13.62
CA ALA A 91 -1.92 -18.97 -14.15
C ALA A 91 -1.29 -17.63 -13.75
N PRO A 92 -0.07 -17.30 -14.24
CA PRO A 92 0.73 -16.19 -13.75
C PRO A 92 0.04 -14.83 -13.95
N VAL A 93 -0.56 -14.59 -15.10
CA VAL A 93 -1.30 -13.34 -15.38
C VAL A 93 -2.48 -13.17 -14.43
N THR A 94 -3.20 -14.25 -14.14
CA THR A 94 -4.33 -14.22 -13.19
C THR A 94 -3.84 -13.87 -11.80
N VAL A 95 -2.72 -14.44 -11.36
CA VAL A 95 -2.15 -14.11 -10.03
C VAL A 95 -1.68 -12.67 -9.96
N ILE A 96 -1.08 -12.11 -11.01
CA ILE A 96 -0.72 -10.69 -11.08
C ILE A 96 -1.98 -9.81 -10.96
N VAL A 97 -3.05 -10.12 -11.69
CA VAL A 97 -4.33 -9.39 -11.61
C VAL A 97 -4.91 -9.45 -10.20
N LEU A 98 -4.97 -10.65 -9.60
CA LEU A 98 -5.46 -10.83 -8.23
C LEU A 98 -4.60 -10.09 -7.20
N PHE A 99 -3.27 -10.09 -7.38
CA PHE A 99 -2.36 -9.33 -6.54
C PHE A 99 -2.65 -7.82 -6.59
N VAL A 100 -2.88 -7.26 -7.79
CA VAL A 100 -3.24 -5.84 -7.94
C VAL A 100 -4.58 -5.56 -7.26
N LEU A 101 -5.61 -6.39 -7.48
CA LEU A 101 -6.92 -6.21 -6.85
C LEU A 101 -6.85 -6.34 -5.32
N LEU A 102 -6.09 -7.29 -4.82
CA LEU A 102 -5.85 -7.45 -3.39
C LEU A 102 -5.09 -6.24 -2.81
N SER A 103 -4.13 -5.70 -3.55
CA SER A 103 -3.40 -4.49 -3.15
C SER A 103 -4.30 -3.26 -3.12
N VAL A 104 -5.20 -3.09 -4.11
CA VAL A 104 -6.25 -2.05 -4.09
C VAL A 104 -7.09 -2.16 -2.82
N TRP A 105 -7.57 -3.35 -2.52
CA TRP A 105 -8.37 -3.60 -1.33
C TRP A 105 -7.58 -3.36 -0.03
N HIS A 106 -6.38 -3.93 0.07
CA HIS A 106 -5.55 -3.88 1.27
C HIS A 106 -5.12 -2.45 1.62
N PHE A 107 -4.57 -1.72 0.65
CA PHE A 107 -4.13 -0.33 0.86
C PHE A 107 -5.33 0.57 1.17
N GLY A 108 -6.38 0.44 0.37
CA GLY A 108 -7.56 1.28 0.55
C GLY A 108 -8.27 1.03 1.86
N ARG A 109 -8.41 -0.22 2.29
CA ARG A 109 -9.03 -0.58 3.57
C ARG A 109 -8.23 -0.07 4.77
N ALA A 110 -6.90 -0.22 4.72
CA ALA A 110 -6.02 0.28 5.77
C ALA A 110 -6.17 1.79 5.97
N HIS A 111 -6.22 2.53 4.85
CA HIS A 111 -6.45 3.97 4.87
C HIS A 111 -7.86 4.36 5.32
N ALA A 112 -8.89 3.70 4.81
CA ALA A 112 -10.26 3.98 5.19
C ALA A 112 -10.51 3.70 6.69
N ALA A 113 -9.81 2.74 7.27
CA ALA A 113 -9.86 2.44 8.70
C ALA A 113 -9.12 3.48 9.54
N ALA A 114 -7.97 3.98 9.06
CA ALA A 114 -7.17 4.99 9.76
C ALA A 114 -7.83 6.38 9.73
N GLU A 115 -8.53 6.71 8.65
CA GLU A 115 -9.15 8.02 8.43
C GLU A 115 -10.58 7.91 7.90
N PRO A 116 -11.53 7.43 8.69
CA PRO A 116 -12.90 7.36 8.24
C PRO A 116 -13.48 8.77 8.09
N LEU A 117 -14.02 9.10 6.90
CA LEU A 117 -14.75 10.36 6.67
C LEU A 117 -16.06 10.39 7.47
N ALA A 118 -16.77 9.26 7.47
CA ALA A 118 -17.92 8.99 8.31
C ALA A 118 -17.80 7.56 8.82
N ARG A 119 -18.50 7.23 9.92
CA ARG A 119 -18.66 5.80 10.30
C ARG A 119 -19.52 5.12 9.23
N PRO A 120 -18.92 4.23 8.41
CA PRO A 120 -19.67 3.61 7.32
C PRO A 120 -20.80 2.77 7.90
N ARG A 121 -22.05 3.12 7.55
CA ARG A 121 -23.26 2.45 8.04
C ARG A 121 -23.52 1.09 7.35
N SER A 122 -22.91 0.86 6.19
CA SER A 122 -23.11 -0.37 5.41
C SER A 122 -21.78 -1.00 4.96
N ARG A 123 -21.84 -2.30 4.59
CA ARG A 123 -20.69 -2.99 3.99
C ARG A 123 -20.28 -2.35 2.66
N LEU A 124 -21.25 -1.93 1.84
CA LEU A 124 -20.98 -1.29 0.55
C LEU A 124 -20.22 0.03 0.72
N ALA A 125 -20.59 0.86 1.72
CA ALA A 125 -19.85 2.09 2.01
C ALA A 125 -18.40 1.82 2.42
N LYS A 126 -18.13 0.75 3.17
CA LYS A 126 -16.76 0.33 3.54
C LYS A 126 -15.97 -0.13 2.32
N ILE A 127 -16.61 -0.89 1.43
CA ILE A 127 -16.00 -1.34 0.17
C ILE A 127 -15.71 -0.15 -0.72
N GLY A 128 -16.67 0.75 -0.92
CA GLY A 128 -16.49 1.96 -1.72
C GLY A 128 -15.34 2.83 -1.23
N ALA A 129 -15.25 3.07 0.08
CA ALA A 129 -14.14 3.82 0.67
C ALA A 129 -12.76 3.16 0.48
N ALA A 130 -12.69 1.84 0.56
CA ALA A 130 -11.46 1.10 0.30
C ALA A 130 -11.08 1.15 -1.18
N VAL A 131 -12.03 0.87 -2.07
CA VAL A 131 -11.81 0.90 -3.52
C VAL A 131 -11.43 2.29 -4.01
N ALA A 132 -12.05 3.36 -3.47
CA ALA A 132 -11.71 4.74 -3.78
C ALA A 132 -10.22 5.03 -3.57
N ARG A 133 -9.73 4.72 -2.39
CA ARG A 133 -8.34 5.04 -2.00
C ARG A 133 -7.31 4.17 -2.70
N GLY A 134 -7.46 2.86 -2.61
CA GLY A 134 -6.51 1.93 -3.23
C GLY A 134 -6.59 1.94 -4.76
N GLY A 135 -7.79 2.16 -5.32
CA GLY A 135 -7.99 2.20 -6.75
C GLY A 135 -7.36 3.43 -7.41
N ILE A 136 -7.34 4.60 -6.77
CA ILE A 136 -6.59 5.75 -7.28
C ILE A 136 -5.09 5.47 -7.24
N ALA A 137 -4.59 4.90 -6.13
CA ALA A 137 -3.17 4.62 -5.96
C ALA A 137 -2.59 3.66 -7.01
N LEU A 138 -3.37 2.66 -7.45
CA LEU A 138 -2.92 1.65 -8.42
C LEU A 138 -3.54 1.85 -9.82
N GLY A 139 -4.79 2.27 -9.91
CA GLY A 139 -5.48 2.46 -11.19
C GLY A 139 -4.90 3.59 -12.03
N VAL A 140 -4.51 4.71 -11.40
CA VAL A 140 -3.93 5.86 -12.13
C VAL A 140 -2.62 5.47 -12.83
N PRO A 141 -1.59 4.89 -12.18
CA PRO A 141 -0.37 4.48 -12.86
C PRO A 141 -0.62 3.48 -13.99
N LEU A 142 -1.52 2.51 -13.81
CA LEU A 142 -1.85 1.51 -14.82
C LEU A 142 -2.54 2.13 -16.03
N ALA A 143 -3.49 3.05 -15.81
CA ALA A 143 -4.23 3.71 -16.87
C ALA A 143 -3.38 4.75 -17.62
N ALA A 144 -2.59 5.54 -16.90
CA ALA A 144 -1.82 6.64 -17.46
C ALA A 144 -0.54 6.18 -18.18
N ARG A 145 0.08 5.09 -17.71
CA ARG A 145 1.36 4.58 -18.21
C ARG A 145 1.30 3.08 -18.57
N PRO A 146 0.33 2.66 -19.42
CA PRO A 146 0.06 1.24 -19.64
C PRO A 146 1.24 0.49 -20.28
N ARG A 147 2.06 1.17 -21.11
CA ARG A 147 3.26 0.57 -21.70
C ARG A 147 4.30 0.24 -20.63
N ALA A 148 4.64 1.19 -19.78
CA ALA A 148 5.61 0.99 -18.72
C ALA A 148 5.09 -0.03 -17.66
N ALA A 149 3.79 0.00 -17.32
CA ALA A 149 3.19 -0.98 -16.44
C ALA A 149 3.19 -2.40 -17.03
N ARG A 150 2.96 -2.52 -18.35
CA ARG A 150 3.09 -3.78 -19.08
C ARG A 150 4.53 -4.30 -19.04
N GLU A 151 5.51 -3.43 -19.25
CA GLU A 151 6.94 -3.79 -19.19
C GLU A 151 7.30 -4.38 -17.83
N VAL A 152 6.91 -3.75 -16.74
CA VAL A 152 7.11 -4.27 -15.36
C VAL A 152 6.48 -5.66 -15.20
N ALA A 153 5.25 -5.86 -15.68
CA ALA A 153 4.59 -7.15 -15.60
C ALA A 153 5.26 -8.19 -16.50
N ALA A 154 5.68 -7.80 -17.71
CA ALA A 154 6.36 -8.67 -18.65
C ALA A 154 7.75 -9.10 -18.15
N ASP A 155 8.49 -8.19 -17.51
CA ASP A 155 9.78 -8.50 -16.90
C ASP A 155 9.61 -9.52 -15.77
N LEU A 156 8.60 -9.33 -14.91
CA LEU A 156 8.28 -10.30 -13.85
C LEU A 156 7.94 -11.68 -14.43
N LEU A 157 7.11 -11.74 -15.46
CA LEU A 157 6.75 -12.98 -16.16
C LEU A 157 7.99 -13.62 -16.82
N GLY A 158 8.84 -12.82 -17.44
CA GLY A 158 10.09 -13.28 -18.07
C GLY A 158 11.09 -13.88 -17.08
N LEU A 159 11.30 -13.19 -15.96
CA LEU A 159 12.18 -13.66 -14.88
C LEU A 159 11.74 -14.99 -14.27
N THR A 160 10.45 -15.30 -14.34
CA THR A 160 9.86 -16.53 -13.78
C THR A 160 9.57 -17.61 -14.83
N GLY A 161 10.08 -17.44 -16.06
CA GLY A 161 9.98 -18.43 -17.13
C GLY A 161 8.68 -18.39 -17.96
N HIS A 162 7.83 -17.38 -17.76
CA HIS A 162 6.54 -17.23 -18.45
C HIS A 162 6.64 -16.26 -19.67
N ALA A 163 7.62 -16.46 -20.54
CA ALA A 163 7.88 -15.57 -21.68
C ALA A 163 6.71 -15.49 -22.68
N ALA A 164 5.96 -16.58 -22.87
CA ALA A 164 4.78 -16.60 -23.73
C ALA A 164 3.66 -15.69 -23.19
N ASP A 165 3.40 -15.74 -21.88
CA ASP A 165 2.43 -14.87 -21.21
C ASP A 165 2.86 -13.41 -21.26
N ALA A 166 4.18 -13.15 -21.08
CA ALA A 166 4.75 -11.81 -21.23
C ALA A 166 4.54 -11.23 -22.63
N ALA A 167 4.72 -12.07 -23.68
CA ALA A 167 4.50 -11.68 -25.07
C ALA A 167 3.01 -11.43 -25.39
N ALA A 168 2.11 -12.20 -24.78
CA ALA A 168 0.67 -12.07 -24.98
C ALA A 168 0.05 -10.84 -24.25
N LEU A 169 0.72 -10.33 -23.22
CA LEU A 169 0.22 -9.18 -22.46
C LEU A 169 0.28 -7.91 -23.32
N SER A 170 -0.84 -7.24 -23.52
CA SER A 170 -0.92 -5.99 -24.28
C SER A 170 -1.04 -4.75 -23.38
N ALA A 171 -0.47 -3.62 -23.85
CA ALA A 171 -0.65 -2.34 -23.16
C ALA A 171 -2.13 -1.89 -23.12
N ALA A 172 -2.92 -2.27 -24.14
CA ALA A 172 -4.35 -1.99 -24.17
C ALA A 172 -5.10 -2.73 -23.06
N ALA A 173 -4.78 -4.00 -22.82
CA ALA A 173 -5.36 -4.78 -21.72
C ALA A 173 -5.00 -4.16 -20.33
N VAL A 174 -3.74 -3.75 -20.14
CA VAL A 174 -3.29 -3.08 -18.91
C VAL A 174 -4.03 -1.74 -18.71
N SER A 175 -4.18 -0.96 -19.79
CA SER A 175 -4.92 0.31 -19.75
C SER A 175 -6.39 0.09 -19.38
N SER A 176 -7.07 -0.86 -20.03
CA SER A 176 -8.47 -1.17 -19.77
C SER A 176 -8.67 -1.63 -18.31
N PHE A 177 -7.77 -2.46 -17.81
CA PHE A 177 -7.79 -2.89 -16.42
C PHE A 177 -7.59 -1.72 -15.45
N GLY A 178 -6.60 -0.85 -15.71
CA GLY A 178 -6.37 0.36 -14.92
C GLY A 178 -7.56 1.31 -14.93
N LEU A 179 -8.18 1.52 -16.10
CA LEU A 179 -9.39 2.35 -16.25
C LEU A 179 -10.59 1.76 -15.50
N ALA A 180 -10.77 0.45 -15.53
CA ALA A 180 -11.84 -0.21 -14.78
C ALA A 180 -11.67 -0.03 -13.25
N ILE A 181 -10.43 -0.19 -12.74
CA ILE A 181 -10.11 0.10 -11.35
C ILE A 181 -10.38 1.57 -11.02
N LEU A 182 -9.95 2.48 -11.86
CA LEU A 182 -10.12 3.92 -11.67
C LEU A 182 -11.60 4.33 -11.70
N ALA A 183 -12.39 3.79 -12.61
CA ALA A 183 -13.84 4.03 -12.67
C ALA A 183 -14.52 3.57 -11.37
N ALA A 184 -14.21 2.37 -10.90
CA ALA A 184 -14.72 1.86 -9.62
C ALA A 184 -14.27 2.75 -8.44
N ALA A 185 -13.03 3.25 -8.47
CA ALA A 185 -12.49 4.14 -7.44
C ALA A 185 -13.22 5.50 -7.42
N LEU A 186 -13.50 6.09 -8.57
CA LEU A 186 -14.22 7.36 -8.68
C LEU A 186 -15.67 7.24 -8.19
N VAL A 187 -16.35 6.14 -8.52
CA VAL A 187 -17.69 5.84 -7.99
C VAL A 187 -17.65 5.70 -6.47
N GLY A 188 -16.70 4.92 -5.95
CA GLY A 188 -16.52 4.76 -4.50
C GLY A 188 -16.23 6.09 -3.79
N LEU A 189 -15.39 6.95 -4.38
CA LEU A 189 -15.06 8.28 -3.87
C LEU A 189 -16.29 9.20 -3.87
N ALA A 190 -17.05 9.22 -4.95
CA ALA A 190 -18.28 10.02 -5.04
C ALA A 190 -19.28 9.60 -3.96
N CYS A 191 -19.49 8.30 -3.76
CA CYS A 191 -20.36 7.77 -2.71
C CYS A 191 -19.84 8.14 -1.31
N GLU A 192 -18.54 8.07 -1.06
CA GLU A 192 -17.95 8.43 0.23
C GLU A 192 -18.10 9.92 0.53
N VAL A 193 -17.77 10.79 -0.44
CA VAL A 193 -17.91 12.26 -0.31
C VAL A 193 -19.36 12.67 -0.12
N ALA A 194 -20.29 12.10 -0.91
CA ALA A 194 -21.72 12.40 -0.76
C ALA A 194 -22.25 12.03 0.62
N SER A 195 -21.74 10.94 1.21
CA SER A 195 -22.15 10.50 2.56
C SER A 195 -21.69 11.43 3.69
N THR A 196 -20.72 12.31 3.43
CA THR A 196 -20.12 13.21 4.46
C THR A 196 -20.75 14.58 4.49
N GLY A 197 -21.51 14.99 3.50
CA GLY A 197 -22.05 16.35 3.33
C GLY A 197 -22.93 16.87 4.48
N HIS A 198 -23.41 15.97 5.33
CA HIS A 198 -24.28 16.29 6.47
C HIS A 198 -23.54 16.42 7.83
N LEU A 199 -22.22 16.25 7.84
CA LEU A 199 -21.42 16.31 9.07
C LEU A 199 -20.71 17.65 9.20
N ALA A 200 -20.73 18.26 10.38
CA ALA A 200 -20.13 19.59 10.64
C ALA A 200 -18.65 19.70 10.19
N ASP A 201 -17.86 18.60 10.35
CA ASP A 201 -16.47 18.53 9.88
C ASP A 201 -16.30 17.73 8.56
N GLY A 202 -17.42 17.29 7.96
CA GLY A 202 -17.38 16.38 6.80
C GLY A 202 -16.68 16.99 5.59
N GLN A 203 -17.02 18.23 5.27
CA GLN A 203 -16.43 18.94 4.13
C GLN A 203 -14.91 19.13 4.28
N ARG A 204 -14.42 19.48 5.48
CA ARG A 204 -12.99 19.63 5.74
C ARG A 204 -12.24 18.31 5.62
N ARG A 205 -12.85 17.20 6.07
CA ARG A 205 -12.28 15.86 5.95
C ARG A 205 -12.27 15.40 4.50
N ALA A 206 -13.37 15.61 3.78
CA ALA A 206 -13.47 15.31 2.34
C ALA A 206 -12.43 16.11 1.54
N GLY A 207 -12.28 17.42 1.80
CA GLY A 207 -11.27 18.24 1.15
C GLY A 207 -9.84 17.73 1.37
N ARG A 208 -9.50 17.32 2.60
CA ARG A 208 -8.18 16.71 2.89
C ARG A 208 -7.96 15.41 2.14
N LEU A 209 -8.96 14.52 2.11
CA LEU A 209 -8.89 13.29 1.34
C LEU A 209 -8.70 13.55 -0.15
N LEU A 210 -9.45 14.49 -0.71
CA LEU A 210 -9.34 14.86 -2.13
C LEU A 210 -7.93 15.39 -2.47
N VAL A 211 -7.35 16.24 -1.62
CA VAL A 211 -5.98 16.73 -1.79
C VAL A 211 -4.98 15.57 -1.76
N GLU A 212 -5.14 14.66 -0.82
CA GLU A 212 -4.27 13.50 -0.67
C GLU A 212 -4.33 12.58 -1.91
N LEU A 213 -5.53 12.26 -2.36
CA LEU A 213 -5.74 11.43 -3.55
C LEU A 213 -5.29 12.15 -4.83
N ALA A 214 -5.43 13.48 -4.90
CA ALA A 214 -4.92 14.27 -6.01
C ALA A 214 -3.40 14.23 -6.10
N VAL A 215 -2.69 14.32 -4.97
CA VAL A 215 -1.22 14.18 -4.92
C VAL A 215 -0.79 12.79 -5.37
N ILE A 216 -1.47 11.73 -4.92
CA ILE A 216 -1.19 10.35 -5.32
C ILE A 216 -1.48 10.16 -6.82
N ALA A 217 -2.59 10.70 -7.31
CA ALA A 217 -2.93 10.65 -8.73
C ALA A 217 -1.89 11.40 -9.58
N LEU A 218 -1.50 12.61 -9.17
CA LEU A 218 -0.44 13.37 -9.85
C LEU A 218 0.86 12.58 -9.92
N LEU A 219 1.30 12.00 -8.81
CA LEU A 219 2.48 11.14 -8.77
C LEU A 219 2.38 10.00 -9.79
N GLY A 220 1.23 9.30 -9.86
CA GLY A 220 0.98 8.23 -10.83
C GLY A 220 0.96 8.69 -12.28
N LEU A 221 0.53 9.93 -12.53
CA LEU A 221 0.50 10.53 -13.87
C LEU A 221 1.88 10.92 -14.40
N VAL A 222 2.74 11.47 -13.52
CA VAL A 222 3.99 12.14 -13.95
C VAL A 222 5.24 11.28 -13.81
N THR A 223 5.16 10.15 -13.10
CA THR A 223 6.32 9.27 -12.85
C THR A 223 6.13 7.88 -13.46
N HIS A 224 7.19 7.08 -13.41
CA HIS A 224 7.14 5.66 -13.76
C HIS A 224 6.21 4.89 -12.78
N PRO A 225 5.37 3.94 -13.26
CA PRO A 225 4.40 3.23 -12.41
C PRO A 225 5.03 2.57 -11.17
N LEU A 226 6.14 1.89 -11.35
CA LEU A 226 6.84 1.23 -10.24
C LEU A 226 7.33 2.24 -9.19
N PHE A 227 7.82 3.42 -9.61
CA PHE A 227 8.21 4.50 -8.70
C PHE A 227 7.00 5.07 -7.95
N ALA A 228 5.92 5.36 -8.67
CA ALA A 228 4.68 5.89 -8.09
C ALA A 228 4.10 4.98 -7.01
N VAL A 229 3.97 3.68 -7.34
CA VAL A 229 3.45 2.68 -6.41
C VAL A 229 4.40 2.48 -5.23
N GLY A 230 5.72 2.48 -5.47
CA GLY A 230 6.72 2.38 -4.42
C GLY A 230 6.68 3.54 -3.43
N CYS A 231 6.60 4.78 -3.90
CA CYS A 231 6.44 5.96 -3.04
C CYS A 231 5.12 5.92 -2.27
N THR A 232 4.03 5.53 -2.93
CA THR A 232 2.71 5.39 -2.29
C THR A 232 2.75 4.30 -1.22
N PHE A 233 3.37 3.16 -1.50
CA PHE A 233 3.56 2.10 -0.53
C PHE A 233 4.39 2.57 0.67
N LEU A 234 5.54 3.22 0.43
CA LEU A 234 6.43 3.70 1.48
C LEU A 234 5.75 4.72 2.39
N PHE A 235 5.30 5.84 1.81
CA PHE A 235 4.86 6.99 2.60
C PHE A 235 3.39 6.93 2.96
N TRP A 236 2.53 6.51 2.04
CA TRP A 236 1.10 6.54 2.28
C TRP A 236 0.60 5.30 3.01
N HIS A 237 1.14 4.11 2.70
CA HIS A 237 0.71 2.86 3.31
C HIS A 237 1.59 2.46 4.50
N ALA A 238 2.81 2.00 4.25
CA ALA A 238 3.64 1.37 5.28
C ALA A 238 3.99 2.31 6.43
N TRP A 239 4.40 3.55 6.12
CA TRP A 239 4.73 4.53 7.17
C TRP A 239 3.56 4.85 8.09
N ARG A 240 2.36 5.03 7.54
CA ARG A 240 1.17 5.33 8.35
C ARG A 240 0.72 4.17 9.23
N GLN A 241 1.01 2.93 8.82
CA GLN A 241 0.71 1.76 9.63
C GLN A 241 1.62 1.63 10.86
N MET A 242 2.73 2.36 10.92
CA MET A 242 3.61 2.36 12.10
C MET A 242 2.92 2.90 13.36
N ASP A 243 1.99 3.87 13.24
CA ASP A 243 1.25 4.39 14.39
C ASP A 243 0.36 3.33 15.08
N PRO A 244 -0.61 2.69 14.38
CA PRO A 244 -1.42 1.64 14.97
C PRO A 244 -0.61 0.42 15.40
N LEU A 245 0.41 0.04 14.64
CA LEU A 245 1.28 -1.09 14.97
C LEU A 245 2.07 -0.83 16.26
N ALA A 246 2.66 0.36 16.40
CA ALA A 246 3.32 0.77 17.64
C ALA A 246 2.35 0.73 18.83
N ALA A 247 1.12 1.24 18.66
CA ALA A 247 0.12 1.21 19.72
C ALA A 247 -0.23 -0.23 20.17
N ILE A 248 -0.35 -1.16 19.19
CA ILE A 248 -0.64 -2.57 19.50
C ILE A 248 0.55 -3.22 20.24
N LEU A 249 1.77 -3.05 19.74
CA LEU A 249 2.95 -3.75 20.28
C LEU A 249 3.44 -3.16 21.61
N THR A 250 3.37 -1.84 21.78
CA THR A 250 3.91 -1.15 22.96
C THR A 250 2.85 -0.72 23.97
N GLY A 251 1.58 -0.79 23.61
CA GLY A 251 0.45 -0.28 24.40
C GLY A 251 0.31 1.25 24.39
N LYS A 252 1.17 1.97 23.65
CA LYS A 252 1.17 3.44 23.56
C LYS A 252 1.45 3.90 22.14
N ARG A 253 0.79 5.00 21.72
CA ARG A 253 1.13 5.68 20.47
C ARG A 253 2.41 6.50 20.63
N PRO A 254 3.26 6.61 19.60
CA PRO A 254 4.39 7.52 19.61
C PRO A 254 3.95 8.97 19.81
N ASP A 255 4.60 9.69 20.71
CA ASP A 255 4.33 11.09 21.09
C ASP A 255 5.47 12.04 20.70
N SER A 256 6.59 11.49 20.24
CA SER A 256 7.83 12.20 19.90
C SER A 256 8.65 11.39 18.91
N TRP A 257 9.61 12.02 18.22
CA TRP A 257 10.54 11.35 17.31
C TRP A 257 11.38 10.29 18.01
N ARG A 258 11.74 10.53 19.29
CA ARG A 258 12.47 9.55 20.11
C ARG A 258 11.61 8.33 20.43
N SER A 259 10.34 8.51 20.78
CA SER A 259 9.44 7.39 21.04
C SER A 259 9.10 6.62 19.77
N LEU A 260 8.94 7.32 18.62
CA LEU A 260 8.78 6.70 17.33
C LEU A 260 9.99 5.83 16.96
N GLY A 261 11.21 6.37 17.09
CA GLY A 261 12.44 5.59 16.83
C GLY A 261 12.52 4.32 17.68
N ARG A 262 12.17 4.40 18.97
CA ARG A 262 12.09 3.20 19.84
C ARG A 262 11.03 2.22 19.35
N SER A 263 9.86 2.69 18.95
CA SER A 263 8.79 1.83 18.41
C SER A 263 9.22 1.14 17.12
N VAL A 264 9.92 1.83 16.23
CA VAL A 264 10.48 1.26 14.99
C VAL A 264 11.43 0.10 15.34
N VAL A 265 12.37 0.31 16.26
CA VAL A 265 13.27 -0.75 16.71
C VAL A 265 12.49 -1.93 17.29
N GLN A 266 11.50 -1.69 18.14
CA GLN A 266 10.69 -2.77 18.73
C GLN A 266 9.91 -3.56 17.67
N ILE A 267 9.39 -2.89 16.62
CA ILE A 267 8.71 -3.55 15.50
C ILE A 267 9.69 -4.44 14.73
N HIS A 268 10.91 -3.96 14.47
CA HIS A 268 11.95 -4.77 13.81
C HIS A 268 12.31 -6.00 14.66
N VAL A 269 12.53 -5.83 15.95
CA VAL A 269 12.79 -6.95 16.86
C VAL A 269 11.62 -7.94 16.88
N ALA A 270 10.39 -7.46 16.94
CA ALA A 270 9.19 -8.30 16.90
C ALA A 270 9.02 -9.08 15.57
N ALA A 271 9.59 -8.57 14.49
CA ALA A 271 9.57 -9.20 13.17
C ALA A 271 10.64 -10.30 13.00
N LEU A 272 11.74 -10.29 13.78
CA LEU A 272 12.86 -11.23 13.62
C LEU A 272 12.44 -12.71 13.59
N PRO A 273 11.49 -13.20 14.42
CA PRO A 273 11.09 -14.60 14.41
C PRO A 273 10.54 -15.08 13.05
N LEU A 274 10.02 -14.18 12.22
CA LEU A 274 9.56 -14.50 10.86
C LEU A 274 10.59 -14.15 9.79
N LEU A 275 11.36 -13.08 9.96
CA LEU A 275 12.33 -12.61 8.96
C LEU A 275 13.59 -13.48 8.91
N VAL A 276 14.14 -13.88 10.06
CA VAL A 276 15.41 -14.62 10.11
C VAL A 276 15.30 -15.99 9.42
N PRO A 277 14.31 -16.84 9.73
CA PRO A 277 14.15 -18.11 9.02
C PRO A 277 13.86 -17.94 7.52
N ALA A 278 13.06 -16.92 7.14
CA ALA A 278 12.80 -16.63 5.73
C ALA A 278 14.10 -16.24 4.99
N TRP A 279 14.97 -15.47 5.63
CA TRP A 279 16.27 -15.05 5.09
C TRP A 279 17.22 -16.25 4.92
N LEU A 280 17.28 -17.14 5.91
CA LEU A 280 18.10 -18.36 5.86
C LEU A 280 17.61 -19.38 4.83
N ALA A 281 16.34 -19.32 4.43
CA ALA A 281 15.78 -20.22 3.41
C ALA A 281 16.05 -19.76 1.96
N VAL A 282 16.47 -18.51 1.76
CA VAL A 282 16.70 -17.90 0.42
C VAL A 282 18.20 -17.75 0.12
N GLY A 283 19.06 -17.71 1.13
CA GLY A 283 20.52 -17.64 1.01
C GLY A 283 21.16 -18.99 1.02
#